data_5f2ea07c8a1a8fe92b3a42f7c3ff8361
#
_entry.id   5f2ea07c8a1a8fe92b3a42f7c3ff8361
#
_cell.length_a   1.000
_cell.length_b   1.000
_cell.length_c   1.000
_cell.angle_alpha   90.00
_cell.angle_beta   90.00
_cell.angle_gamma   90.00
#
_symmetry.space_group_name_H-M   'P 1'
#
loop_
_entity.id
_entity.type
_entity.pdbx_description
1 polymer ?
#
loop_
_entity_poly.entity_id
_entity_poly.type
_entity_poly.pdbx_seq_one_letter_code
_entity_poly.pdbx_strand_id
1 'polypeptide(L)'
;TTLRVDARAVHEAGGSEAQELGGLMAHAVDTMRRLEAAGYDIKAFPEQALFTLATGANYGLEIAKLRAARRLWARVLEAMGLDSEPMLLQSVSSARMLTRYDPWVNMLRNTAACFAGSVGGADIVTVRAFNEALGVPEELGRRTARNTQIIAMEESGLGRVADPAGGAWFEETVATDL
;
A
#
# COMPACT_ATOMS: atom_id res chain seq x y z
N THR A 1 8.26 -1.37 14.54
CA THR A 1 7.57 -2.47 13.87
C THR A 1 8.49 -3.69 13.75
N THR A 2 8.03 -4.85 14.19
CA THR A 2 8.80 -6.10 14.14
C THR A 2 8.17 -7.14 13.19
N LEU A 3 6.91 -6.93 12.83
CA LEU A 3 6.15 -7.85 11.98
C LEU A 3 5.76 -7.17 10.67
N ARG A 4 5.77 -7.93 9.58
CA ARG A 4 5.33 -7.45 8.27
C ARG A 4 4.24 -8.36 7.71
N VAL A 5 3.11 -7.75 7.36
CA VAL A 5 2.00 -8.38 6.65
C VAL A 5 2.02 -7.87 5.21
N ASP A 6 2.49 -8.68 4.28
CA ASP A 6 2.77 -8.27 2.90
C ASP A 6 1.87 -9.03 1.93
N ALA A 7 0.96 -8.33 1.25
CA ALA A 7 0.04 -8.93 0.27
C ALA A 7 0.47 -8.68 -1.18
N ARG A 8 1.61 -8.02 -1.42
CA ARG A 8 2.07 -7.73 -2.80
C ARG A 8 2.22 -8.98 -3.67
N ALA A 9 2.52 -10.13 -3.06
CA ALA A 9 2.63 -11.38 -3.80
C ALA A 9 1.31 -11.73 -4.52
N VAL A 10 0.15 -11.44 -3.92
CA VAL A 10 -1.16 -11.64 -4.55
C VAL A 10 -1.32 -10.71 -5.75
N HIS A 11 -1.00 -9.42 -5.57
CA HIS A 11 -1.05 -8.43 -6.64
C HIS A 11 -0.11 -8.79 -7.81
N GLU A 12 1.16 -9.10 -7.51
CA GLU A 12 2.17 -9.40 -8.55
C GLU A 12 1.86 -10.70 -9.30
N ALA A 13 1.12 -11.63 -8.67
CA ALA A 13 0.61 -12.85 -9.30
C ALA A 13 -0.62 -12.61 -10.20
N GLY A 14 -1.12 -11.37 -10.30
CA GLY A 14 -2.27 -11.00 -11.13
C GLY A 14 -3.58 -10.86 -10.37
N GLY A 15 -3.57 -10.91 -9.05
CA GLY A 15 -4.75 -10.72 -8.21
C GLY A 15 -5.36 -9.33 -8.39
N SER A 16 -6.69 -9.25 -8.25
CA SER A 16 -7.42 -7.99 -8.19
C SER A 16 -7.18 -7.28 -6.84
N GLU A 17 -7.57 -6.02 -6.75
CA GLU A 17 -7.46 -5.22 -5.54
C GLU A 17 -8.22 -5.86 -4.37
N ALA A 18 -9.42 -6.39 -4.61
CA ALA A 18 -10.20 -7.12 -3.61
C ALA A 18 -9.49 -8.42 -3.16
N GLN A 19 -8.86 -9.15 -4.09
CA GLN A 19 -8.06 -10.34 -3.76
C GLN A 19 -6.82 -10.00 -2.95
N GLU A 20 -6.14 -8.89 -3.28
CA GLU A 20 -4.99 -8.41 -2.51
C GLU A 20 -5.41 -8.02 -1.09
N LEU A 21 -6.54 -7.30 -0.92
CA LEU A 21 -7.10 -6.96 0.39
C LEU A 21 -7.50 -8.20 1.19
N GLY A 22 -8.19 -9.15 0.56
CA GLY A 22 -8.53 -10.43 1.20
C GLY A 22 -7.29 -11.20 1.64
N GLY A 23 -6.26 -11.26 0.80
CA GLY A 23 -4.97 -11.86 1.12
C GLY A 23 -4.26 -11.16 2.29
N LEU A 24 -4.32 -9.83 2.34
CA LEU A 24 -3.76 -9.04 3.44
C LEU A 24 -4.42 -9.39 4.77
N MET A 25 -5.76 -9.39 4.82
CA MET A 25 -6.50 -9.70 6.04
C MET A 25 -6.29 -11.15 6.49
N ALA A 26 -6.33 -12.09 5.53
CA ALA A 26 -6.07 -13.51 5.83
C ALA A 26 -4.66 -13.72 6.41
N HIS A 27 -3.65 -13.08 5.83
CA HIS A 27 -2.26 -13.15 6.32
C HIS A 27 -2.13 -12.56 7.73
N ALA A 28 -2.77 -11.42 8.00
CA ALA A 28 -2.77 -10.82 9.32
C ALA A 28 -3.38 -11.74 10.37
N VAL A 29 -4.59 -12.26 10.10
CA VAL A 29 -5.31 -13.16 11.03
C VAL A 29 -4.54 -14.47 11.25
N ASP A 30 -3.99 -15.07 10.19
CA ASP A 30 -3.15 -16.28 10.32
C ASP A 30 -1.93 -16.02 11.20
N THR A 31 -1.26 -14.88 10.97
CA THR A 31 -0.08 -14.52 11.78
C THR A 31 -0.44 -14.33 13.25
N MET A 32 -1.55 -13.64 13.55
CA MET A 32 -2.04 -13.46 14.91
C MET A 32 -2.35 -14.80 15.58
N ARG A 33 -3.06 -15.70 14.90
CA ARG A 33 -3.39 -17.05 15.42
C ARG A 33 -2.14 -17.87 15.71
N ARG A 34 -1.14 -17.78 14.85
CA ARG A 34 0.14 -18.50 15.04
C ARG A 34 0.93 -17.95 16.22
N LEU A 35 0.93 -16.64 16.42
CA LEU A 35 1.56 -15.99 17.58
C LEU A 35 0.84 -16.37 18.87
N GLU A 36 -0.48 -16.34 18.89
CA GLU A 36 -1.30 -16.75 20.03
C GLU A 36 -1.04 -18.23 20.41
N ALA A 37 -1.03 -19.11 19.42
CA ALA A 37 -0.71 -20.53 19.61
C ALA A 37 0.72 -20.75 20.15
N ALA A 38 1.65 -19.84 19.86
CA ALA A 38 3.01 -19.84 20.38
C ALA A 38 3.14 -19.16 21.76
N GLY A 39 2.03 -18.69 22.35
CA GLY A 39 1.99 -18.09 23.68
C GLY A 39 2.30 -16.58 23.73
N TYR A 40 2.27 -15.89 22.60
CA TYR A 40 2.45 -14.43 22.57
C TYR A 40 1.13 -13.70 22.76
N ASP A 41 1.18 -12.54 23.40
CA ASP A 41 0.01 -11.65 23.54
C ASP A 41 -0.27 -10.95 22.20
N ILE A 42 -1.41 -11.29 21.59
CA ILE A 42 -1.83 -10.71 20.30
C ILE A 42 -2.29 -9.26 20.41
N LYS A 43 -2.53 -8.74 21.61
CA LYS A 43 -2.92 -7.32 21.80
C LYS A 43 -1.86 -6.35 21.33
N ALA A 44 -0.59 -6.74 21.38
CA ALA A 44 0.52 -5.93 20.89
C ALA A 44 0.73 -6.01 19.37
N PHE A 45 0.04 -6.94 18.67
CA PHE A 45 0.22 -7.15 17.24
C PHE A 45 -0.08 -5.89 16.39
N PRO A 46 -1.21 -5.16 16.60
CA PRO A 46 -1.54 -4.00 15.78
C PRO A 46 -0.45 -2.93 15.77
N GLU A 47 0.15 -2.64 16.91
CA GLU A 47 1.24 -1.65 17.04
C GLU A 47 2.55 -2.13 16.40
N GLN A 48 2.77 -3.44 16.31
CA GLN A 48 4.00 -4.03 15.80
C GLN A 48 3.95 -4.39 14.31
N ALA A 49 2.77 -4.37 13.69
CA ALA A 49 2.56 -4.80 12.32
C ALA A 49 2.72 -3.65 11.32
N LEU A 50 3.53 -3.88 10.28
CA LEU A 50 3.58 -3.08 9.07
C LEU A 50 2.83 -3.81 7.95
N PHE A 51 1.76 -3.22 7.48
CA PHE A 51 0.99 -3.73 6.36
C PHE A 51 1.52 -3.20 5.04
N THR A 52 1.67 -4.06 4.03
CA THR A 52 2.23 -3.66 2.75
C THR A 52 1.33 -4.08 1.60
N LEU A 53 0.94 -3.11 0.77
CA LEU A 53 0.16 -3.28 -0.45
C LEU A 53 0.95 -2.75 -1.66
N ALA A 54 0.65 -3.32 -2.83
CA ALA A 54 1.11 -2.74 -4.09
C ALA A 54 0.25 -1.54 -4.48
N THR A 55 0.77 -0.62 -5.26
CA THR A 55 0.01 0.46 -5.91
C THR A 55 0.36 0.54 -7.39
N GLY A 56 -0.66 0.44 -8.22
CA GLY A 56 -0.57 0.52 -9.67
C GLY A 56 -0.78 1.94 -10.22
N ALA A 57 -0.94 2.02 -11.54
CA ALA A 57 -1.15 3.30 -12.23
C ALA A 57 -2.62 3.75 -12.28
N ASN A 58 -3.58 2.91 -11.88
CA ASN A 58 -4.99 3.29 -11.76
C ASN A 58 -5.21 4.01 -10.42
N TYR A 59 -4.77 5.25 -10.33
CA TYR A 59 -4.64 5.98 -9.07
C TYR A 59 -5.94 6.06 -8.26
N GLY A 60 -7.11 6.23 -8.89
CA GLY A 60 -8.39 6.31 -8.17
C GLY A 60 -8.75 5.00 -7.48
N LEU A 61 -8.59 3.87 -8.18
CA LEU A 61 -8.82 2.54 -7.60
C LEU A 61 -7.82 2.22 -6.48
N GLU A 62 -6.57 2.64 -6.63
CA GLU A 62 -5.53 2.42 -5.62
C GLU A 62 -5.75 3.28 -4.36
N ILE A 63 -6.21 4.52 -4.51
CA ILE A 63 -6.63 5.36 -3.38
C ILE A 63 -7.74 4.66 -2.61
N ALA A 64 -8.78 4.20 -3.31
CA ALA A 64 -9.91 3.49 -2.72
C ALA A 64 -9.46 2.20 -1.99
N LYS A 65 -8.55 1.42 -2.59
CA LYS A 65 -7.98 0.21 -1.99
C LYS A 65 -7.29 0.47 -0.65
N LEU A 66 -6.44 1.51 -0.58
CA LEU A 66 -5.75 1.86 0.66
C LEU A 66 -6.72 2.30 1.76
N ARG A 67 -7.79 3.02 1.40
CA ARG A 67 -8.88 3.39 2.31
C ARG A 67 -9.66 2.16 2.79
N ALA A 68 -10.02 1.26 1.87
CA ALA A 68 -10.69 -0.01 2.18
C ALA A 68 -9.85 -0.89 3.13
N ALA A 69 -8.52 -0.95 2.94
CA ALA A 69 -7.62 -1.69 3.82
C ALA A 69 -7.75 -1.28 5.29
N ARG A 70 -7.77 0.02 5.57
CA ARG A 70 -7.92 0.55 6.94
C ARG A 70 -9.29 0.22 7.54
N ARG A 71 -10.36 0.28 6.74
CA ARG A 71 -11.73 -0.07 7.18
C ARG A 71 -11.83 -1.57 7.49
N LEU A 72 -11.29 -2.41 6.60
CA LEU A 72 -11.27 -3.86 6.81
C LEU A 72 -10.45 -4.24 8.04
N TRP A 73 -9.30 -3.61 8.26
CA TRP A 73 -8.48 -3.85 9.45
C TRP A 73 -9.22 -3.49 10.74
N ALA A 74 -9.87 -2.34 10.79
CA ALA A 74 -10.71 -1.96 11.94
C ALA A 74 -11.80 -3.00 12.24
N ARG A 75 -12.43 -3.57 11.20
CA ARG A 75 -13.42 -4.66 11.35
C ARG A 75 -12.81 -5.95 11.85
N VAL A 76 -11.57 -6.27 11.44
CA VAL A 76 -10.84 -7.45 11.95
C VAL A 76 -10.57 -7.29 13.44
N LEU A 77 -10.07 -6.13 13.88
CA LEU A 77 -9.81 -5.86 15.30
C LEU A 77 -11.09 -5.95 16.13
N GLU A 78 -12.17 -5.33 15.67
CA GLU A 78 -13.49 -5.42 16.33
C GLU A 78 -13.95 -6.88 16.46
N ALA A 79 -13.88 -7.67 15.38
CA ALA A 79 -14.28 -9.07 15.39
C ALA A 79 -13.44 -9.95 16.31
N MET A 80 -12.20 -9.56 16.57
CA MET A 80 -11.29 -10.23 17.49
C MET A 80 -11.38 -9.71 18.93
N GLY A 81 -12.20 -8.69 19.19
CA GLY A 81 -12.34 -8.06 20.51
C GLY A 81 -11.09 -7.31 20.95
N LEU A 82 -10.32 -6.81 19.99
CA LEU A 82 -9.13 -6.00 20.24
C LEU A 82 -9.47 -4.50 20.16
N ASP A 83 -8.67 -3.69 20.84
CA ASP A 83 -8.80 -2.23 20.77
C ASP A 83 -8.51 -1.74 19.34
N SER A 84 -9.18 -0.65 18.95
CA SER A 84 -8.98 -0.03 17.64
C SER A 84 -7.63 0.67 17.61
N GLU A 85 -6.71 0.12 16.80
CA GLU A 85 -5.40 0.70 16.57
C GLU A 85 -5.24 1.10 15.10
N PRO A 86 -4.59 2.25 14.81
CA PRO A 86 -4.31 2.67 13.46
C PRO A 86 -3.46 1.64 12.71
N MET A 87 -3.84 1.33 11.48
CA MET A 87 -3.04 0.48 10.59
C MET A 87 -1.80 1.27 10.10
N LEU A 88 -0.60 0.80 10.43
CA LEU A 88 0.62 1.31 9.79
C LEU A 88 0.75 0.71 8.39
N LEU A 89 0.53 1.53 7.36
CA LEU A 89 0.36 1.09 5.97
C LEU A 89 1.48 1.57 5.07
N GLN A 90 2.13 0.64 4.39
CA GLN A 90 3.10 0.91 3.33
C GLN A 90 2.49 0.64 1.95
N SER A 91 2.61 1.63 1.08
CA SER A 91 2.37 1.52 -0.36
C SER A 91 3.69 1.30 -1.10
N VAL A 92 3.74 0.32 -1.98
CA VAL A 92 4.90 0.05 -2.85
C VAL A 92 4.43 0.05 -4.30
N SER A 93 5.05 0.86 -5.17
CA SER A 93 4.66 0.87 -6.59
C SER A 93 4.78 -0.53 -7.20
N SER A 94 3.78 -0.92 -8.01
CA SER A 94 3.63 -2.26 -8.58
C SER A 94 4.76 -2.62 -9.54
N ALA A 95 5.36 -3.80 -9.42
CA ALA A 95 6.30 -4.31 -10.40
C ALA A 95 5.57 -4.75 -11.69
N ARG A 96 4.38 -5.31 -11.54
CA ARG A 96 3.51 -5.78 -12.64
C ARG A 96 3.18 -4.69 -13.66
N MET A 97 3.13 -3.41 -13.25
CA MET A 97 2.83 -2.30 -14.16
C MET A 97 4.03 -1.87 -15.00
N LEU A 98 5.27 -2.30 -14.66
CA LEU A 98 6.49 -1.84 -15.32
C LEU A 98 6.69 -2.56 -16.66
N THR A 99 6.87 -1.78 -17.73
CA THR A 99 7.19 -2.31 -19.07
C THR A 99 8.69 -2.38 -19.31
N ARG A 100 9.11 -3.36 -20.13
CA ARG A 100 10.48 -3.49 -20.62
C ARG A 100 10.71 -2.78 -21.94
N TYR A 101 9.66 -2.60 -22.76
CA TYR A 101 9.80 -2.10 -24.15
C TYR A 101 10.06 -0.60 -24.21
N ASP A 102 9.46 0.19 -23.31
CA ASP A 102 9.72 1.61 -23.12
C ASP A 102 9.81 1.90 -21.62
N PRO A 103 10.99 1.75 -21.03
CA PRO A 103 11.13 1.92 -19.58
C PRO A 103 10.90 3.37 -19.12
N TRP A 104 11.02 4.37 -20.00
CA TRP A 104 10.79 5.77 -19.64
C TRP A 104 9.34 6.05 -19.27
N VAL A 105 8.38 5.36 -19.89
CA VAL A 105 6.96 5.48 -19.52
C VAL A 105 6.68 4.99 -18.10
N ASN A 106 7.55 4.17 -17.53
CA ASN A 106 7.41 3.72 -16.14
C ASN A 106 7.60 4.86 -15.13
N MET A 107 8.26 5.97 -15.51
CA MET A 107 8.32 7.15 -14.65
C MET A 107 6.94 7.76 -14.44
N LEU A 108 6.11 7.83 -15.50
CA LEU A 108 4.73 8.31 -15.39
C LEU A 108 3.88 7.36 -14.54
N ARG A 109 4.01 6.05 -14.75
CA ARG A 109 3.30 5.04 -13.95
C ARG A 109 3.69 5.10 -12.48
N ASN A 110 4.98 5.20 -12.20
CA ASN A 110 5.49 5.35 -10.84
C ASN A 110 5.03 6.65 -10.17
N THR A 111 4.91 7.74 -10.93
CA THR A 111 4.37 9.01 -10.42
C THR A 111 2.90 8.86 -10.04
N ALA A 112 2.09 8.21 -10.89
CA ALA A 112 0.69 7.93 -10.58
C ALA A 112 0.54 7.04 -9.34
N ALA A 113 1.36 5.99 -9.22
CA ALA A 113 1.37 5.10 -8.06
C ALA A 113 1.83 5.81 -6.78
N CYS A 114 2.85 6.67 -6.87
CA CYS A 114 3.31 7.50 -5.75
C CYS A 114 2.22 8.46 -5.27
N PHE A 115 1.55 9.12 -6.20
CA PHE A 115 0.40 9.99 -5.92
C PHE A 115 -0.72 9.22 -5.24
N ALA A 116 -1.11 8.06 -5.78
CA ALA A 116 -2.15 7.20 -5.20
C ALA A 116 -1.79 6.76 -3.78
N GLY A 117 -0.56 6.32 -3.55
CA GLY A 117 -0.08 5.93 -2.22
C GLY A 117 -0.17 7.07 -1.21
N SER A 118 0.26 8.26 -1.61
CA SER A 118 0.26 9.45 -0.75
C SER A 118 -1.16 9.93 -0.43
N VAL A 119 -2.00 10.10 -1.46
CA VAL A 119 -3.39 10.59 -1.32
C VAL A 119 -4.30 9.55 -0.67
N GLY A 120 -4.04 8.26 -0.90
CA GLY A 120 -4.75 7.14 -0.26
C GLY A 120 -4.40 6.94 1.21
N GLY A 121 -3.48 7.75 1.75
CA GLY A 121 -3.15 7.78 3.17
C GLY A 121 -2.19 6.68 3.61
N ALA A 122 -1.29 6.20 2.74
CA ALA A 122 -0.20 5.35 3.19
C ALA A 122 0.79 6.15 4.07
N ASP A 123 1.22 5.54 5.18
CA ASP A 123 2.19 6.15 6.10
C ASP A 123 3.60 6.10 5.50
N ILE A 124 3.86 5.09 4.68
CA ILE A 124 5.13 4.89 3.99
C ILE A 124 4.85 4.67 2.51
N VAL A 125 5.49 5.46 1.65
CA VAL A 125 5.43 5.28 0.21
C VAL A 125 6.80 4.85 -0.31
N THR A 126 6.82 3.80 -1.11
CA THR A 126 8.05 3.28 -1.74
C THR A 126 7.84 3.21 -3.25
N VAL A 127 8.66 3.93 -3.99
CA VAL A 127 8.65 3.93 -5.46
C VAL A 127 9.77 3.04 -5.98
N ARG A 128 9.44 2.13 -6.90
CA ARG A 128 10.42 1.29 -7.60
C ARG A 128 11.20 2.11 -8.63
N ALA A 129 12.38 1.66 -8.99
CA ALA A 129 13.11 2.26 -10.09
C ALA A 129 12.39 2.00 -11.43
N PHE A 130 12.31 3.01 -12.29
CA PHE A 130 11.59 2.91 -13.58
C PHE A 130 12.18 1.84 -14.51
N ASN A 131 13.46 1.53 -14.37
CA ASN A 131 14.21 0.55 -15.16
C ASN A 131 14.35 -0.82 -14.47
N GLU A 132 13.65 -1.06 -13.36
CA GLU A 132 13.73 -2.34 -12.62
C GLU A 132 13.31 -3.54 -13.47
N ALA A 133 12.36 -3.37 -14.40
CA ALA A 133 11.96 -4.43 -15.32
C ALA A 133 13.08 -4.89 -16.30
N LEU A 134 14.17 -4.13 -16.44
CA LEU A 134 15.33 -4.48 -17.26
C LEU A 134 16.39 -5.27 -16.49
N GLY A 135 16.32 -5.31 -15.17
CA GLY A 135 17.30 -5.96 -14.30
C GLY A 135 17.63 -5.12 -13.07
N VAL A 136 18.86 -5.22 -12.58
CA VAL A 136 19.31 -4.43 -11.41
C VAL A 136 19.28 -2.94 -11.75
N PRO A 137 18.52 -2.11 -10.99
CA PRO A 137 18.40 -0.70 -11.28
C PRO A 137 19.73 0.05 -11.22
N GLU A 138 19.97 0.87 -12.22
CA GLU A 138 21.10 1.80 -12.27
C GLU A 138 20.88 2.99 -11.32
N GLU A 139 21.93 3.79 -11.13
CA GLU A 139 21.92 4.97 -10.27
C GLU A 139 20.79 5.95 -10.65
N LEU A 140 20.61 6.22 -11.95
CA LEU A 140 19.56 7.11 -12.45
C LEU A 140 18.17 6.61 -12.02
N GLY A 141 17.91 5.30 -12.15
CA GLY A 141 16.62 4.70 -11.77
C GLY A 141 16.33 4.88 -10.28
N ARG A 142 17.30 4.58 -9.42
CA ARG A 142 17.18 4.78 -7.97
C ARG A 142 16.99 6.24 -7.58
N ARG A 143 17.75 7.14 -8.20
CA ARG A 143 17.66 8.58 -7.96
C ARG A 143 16.27 9.12 -8.38
N THR A 144 15.78 8.73 -9.55
CA THR A 144 14.46 9.15 -10.04
C THR A 144 13.35 8.65 -9.12
N ALA A 145 13.40 7.39 -8.67
CA ALA A 145 12.43 6.83 -7.73
C ALA A 145 12.35 7.63 -6.42
N ARG A 146 13.51 7.98 -5.85
CA ARG A 146 13.56 8.82 -4.64
C ARG A 146 13.05 10.24 -4.92
N ASN A 147 13.47 10.84 -6.03
CA ASN A 147 13.09 12.22 -6.35
C ASN A 147 11.58 12.35 -6.61
N THR A 148 10.94 11.34 -7.20
CA THR A 148 9.48 11.33 -7.39
C THR A 148 8.74 11.55 -6.06
N GLN A 149 9.20 10.91 -4.98
CA GLN A 149 8.60 11.06 -3.65
C GLN A 149 8.89 12.44 -3.06
N ILE A 150 10.11 12.95 -3.22
CA ILE A 150 10.51 14.27 -2.72
C ILE A 150 9.69 15.36 -3.41
N ILE A 151 9.54 15.29 -4.74
CA ILE A 151 8.73 16.24 -5.52
C ILE A 151 7.26 16.19 -5.06
N ALA A 152 6.72 15.00 -4.82
CA ALA A 152 5.36 14.84 -4.32
C ALA A 152 5.16 15.51 -2.95
N MET A 153 6.12 15.40 -2.05
CA MET A 153 6.08 16.03 -0.73
C MET A 153 6.31 17.55 -0.77
N GLU A 154 7.40 17.96 -1.38
CA GLU A 154 7.91 19.33 -1.24
C GLU A 154 7.28 20.30 -2.26
N GLU A 155 7.13 19.86 -3.51
CA GLU A 155 6.64 20.72 -4.59
C GLU A 155 5.13 20.58 -4.80
N SER A 156 4.60 19.34 -4.82
CA SER A 156 3.16 19.10 -5.00
C SER A 156 2.36 19.29 -3.71
N GLY A 157 3.01 19.31 -2.57
CA GLY A 157 2.39 19.59 -1.28
C GLY A 157 1.34 18.58 -0.84
N LEU A 158 1.47 17.29 -1.23
CA LEU A 158 0.48 16.25 -0.94
C LEU A 158 0.28 16.00 0.57
N GLY A 159 1.25 16.33 1.40
CA GLY A 159 1.17 16.19 2.86
C GLY A 159 0.53 17.38 3.60
N ARG A 160 0.02 18.40 2.89
CA ARG A 160 -0.53 19.61 3.53
C ARG A 160 -1.92 19.44 4.11
N VAL A 161 -2.63 18.39 3.70
CA VAL A 161 -4.01 18.07 4.14
C VAL A 161 -4.00 16.67 4.75
N ALA A 162 -4.68 16.49 5.87
CA ALA A 162 -4.66 15.24 6.64
C ALA A 162 -5.31 14.06 5.89
N ASP A 163 -6.37 14.28 5.14
CA ASP A 163 -7.04 13.26 4.32
C ASP A 163 -7.44 13.87 2.97
N PRO A 164 -6.50 13.91 2.01
CA PRO A 164 -6.75 14.60 0.73
C PRO A 164 -7.88 13.99 -0.09
N ALA A 165 -8.18 12.69 0.07
CA ALA A 165 -9.26 11.99 -0.62
C ALA A 165 -10.56 11.93 0.21
N GLY A 166 -10.58 12.52 1.40
CA GLY A 166 -11.74 12.49 2.30
C GLY A 166 -12.97 13.15 1.69
N GLY A 167 -14.09 12.43 1.65
CA GLY A 167 -15.34 12.89 1.08
C GLY A 167 -15.41 12.90 -0.44
N ALA A 168 -14.38 12.40 -1.15
CA ALA A 168 -14.43 12.23 -2.60
C ALA A 168 -15.35 11.06 -2.95
N TRP A 169 -16.45 11.35 -3.62
CA TRP A 169 -17.54 10.39 -3.89
C TRP A 169 -17.08 9.12 -4.58
N PHE A 170 -16.23 9.25 -5.59
CA PHE A 170 -15.73 8.11 -6.35
C PHE A 170 -14.93 7.16 -5.43
N GLU A 171 -13.94 7.68 -4.73
CA GLU A 171 -13.07 6.90 -3.86
C GLU A 171 -13.83 6.26 -2.69
N GLU A 172 -14.80 6.98 -2.10
CA GLU A 172 -15.62 6.44 -1.01
C GLU A 172 -16.56 5.32 -1.48
N THR A 173 -17.16 5.47 -2.68
CA THR A 173 -18.02 4.43 -3.27
C THR A 173 -17.18 3.19 -3.60
N VAL A 174 -16.09 3.35 -4.34
CA VAL A 174 -15.22 2.22 -4.72
C VAL A 174 -14.62 1.54 -3.49
N ALA A 175 -14.20 2.31 -2.46
CA ALA A 175 -13.69 1.74 -1.21
C ALA A 175 -14.75 0.95 -0.42
N THR A 176 -16.03 1.17 -0.70
CA THR A 176 -17.13 0.40 -0.10
C THR A 176 -17.44 -0.86 -0.88
N ASP A 177 -17.22 -0.83 -2.20
CA ASP A 177 -17.49 -1.96 -3.11
C ASP A 177 -16.34 -2.99 -3.11
N LEU A 178 -15.14 -2.60 -2.68
CA LEU A 178 -13.96 -3.48 -2.52
C LEU A 178 -14.02 -4.33 -1.24
#